data_315ddd5c3f3625b1e8091d7740c4c6c9
#
_entry.id   315ddd5c3f3625b1e8091d7740c4c6c9
#
_cell.length_a   1.000
_cell.length_b   1.000
_cell.length_c   1.000
_cell.angle_alpha   90.00
_cell.angle_beta   90.00
_cell.angle_gamma   90.00
#
_symmetry.space_group_name_H-M   'P 1'
#
loop_
_entity.id
_entity.type
_entity.pdbx_description
1 polymer ?
#
loop_
_entity_poly.entity_id
_entity_poly.type
_entity_poly.pdbx_seq_one_letter_code
_entity_poly.pdbx_strand_id
1 'polypeptide(L)'
;MTVALSNLPVLETERLILRAPCASDFPALAPFIMSDRSKYVGGGADKDETHAWRVLAILTGHWPLRGFGTFVLEDRKTGAPIGSAGPWYPAGWPEKELGWTIWTEEAEGKGFAYEAVLELRRHTYEDLGWTTAVSYIDPKNTRSIALAERLGCTLDPDAAGPDPDEPLLVYRHPSPEALA
;
A
#
# COMPACT_ATOMS: atom_id res chain seq x y z
N MET A 1 -18.83 20.86 10.79
CA MET A 1 -18.30 19.81 11.69
C MET A 1 -17.70 18.74 10.79
N THR A 2 -16.39 18.51 10.88
CA THR A 2 -15.74 17.46 10.09
C THR A 2 -15.75 16.19 10.93
N VAL A 3 -16.26 15.08 10.37
CA VAL A 3 -16.16 13.76 11.01
C VAL A 3 -14.71 13.30 10.85
N ALA A 4 -14.06 12.98 11.96
CA ALA A 4 -12.70 12.43 11.97
C ALA A 4 -12.71 11.03 12.58
N LEU A 5 -11.95 10.12 12.01
CA LEU A 5 -11.63 8.85 12.63
C LEU A 5 -10.67 9.14 13.80
N SER A 6 -10.95 8.59 14.99
CA SER A 6 -10.11 8.75 16.17
C SER A 6 -9.35 7.45 16.48
N ASN A 7 -8.25 7.59 17.23
CA ASN A 7 -7.40 6.45 17.65
C ASN A 7 -6.77 5.67 16.49
N LEU A 8 -6.50 6.34 15.38
CA LEU A 8 -5.74 5.74 14.27
C LEU A 8 -4.24 5.77 14.61
N PRO A 9 -3.50 4.70 14.33
CA PRO A 9 -2.06 4.70 14.53
C PRO A 9 -1.38 5.68 13.58
N VAL A 10 -0.34 6.32 14.09
CA VAL A 10 0.64 7.07 13.31
C VAL A 10 1.99 6.41 13.55
N LEU A 11 2.67 6.02 12.49
CA LEU A 11 4.00 5.41 12.57
C LEU A 11 5.03 6.38 11.98
N GLU A 12 6.24 6.31 12.46
CA GLU A 12 7.31 7.19 12.02
C GLU A 12 8.53 6.37 11.61
N THR A 13 9.15 6.80 10.51
CA THR A 13 10.46 6.30 10.08
C THR A 13 11.46 7.45 10.04
N GLU A 14 12.66 7.21 9.54
CA GLU A 14 13.66 8.26 9.39
C GLU A 14 13.14 9.44 8.54
N ARG A 15 12.45 9.12 7.42
CA ARG A 15 12.05 10.13 6.42
C ARG A 15 10.55 10.29 6.26
N LEU A 16 9.73 9.41 6.86
CA LEU A 16 8.29 9.37 6.63
C LEU A 16 7.48 9.47 7.92
N ILE A 17 6.30 10.08 7.79
CA ILE A 17 5.16 9.91 8.70
C ILE A 17 4.14 9.05 7.96
N LEU A 18 3.74 7.94 8.58
CA LEU A 18 2.76 7.02 8.05
C LEU A 18 1.44 7.25 8.81
N ARG A 19 0.43 7.76 8.14
CA ARG A 19 -0.85 8.13 8.75
C ARG A 19 -2.04 7.66 7.94
N ALA A 20 -3.20 7.63 8.54
CA ALA A 20 -4.43 7.30 7.82
C ALA A 20 -4.73 8.33 6.71
N PRO A 21 -5.40 7.91 5.61
CA PRO A 21 -5.83 8.79 4.55
C PRO A 21 -6.83 9.85 5.03
N CYS A 22 -6.78 11.04 4.45
CA CYS A 22 -7.75 12.10 4.68
C CYS A 22 -8.08 12.83 3.37
N ALA A 23 -9.11 13.68 3.39
CA ALA A 23 -9.59 14.36 2.17
C ALA A 23 -8.53 15.27 1.53
N SER A 24 -7.61 15.82 2.32
CA SER A 24 -6.54 16.66 1.81
C SER A 24 -5.45 15.90 1.02
N ASP A 25 -5.48 14.58 0.99
CA ASP A 25 -4.55 13.77 0.20
C ASP A 25 -5.02 13.65 -1.27
N PHE A 26 -6.29 13.96 -1.55
CA PHE A 26 -6.87 13.82 -2.88
C PHE A 26 -6.09 14.56 -3.98
N PRO A 27 -5.65 15.81 -3.80
CA PRO A 27 -4.89 16.53 -4.84
C PRO A 27 -3.58 15.85 -5.24
N ALA A 28 -2.96 15.06 -4.35
CA ALA A 28 -1.74 14.31 -4.66
C ALA A 28 -2.05 12.92 -5.24
N LEU A 29 -3.12 12.26 -4.76
CA LEU A 29 -3.53 10.94 -5.23
C LEU A 29 -4.14 10.98 -6.63
N ALA A 30 -5.03 11.94 -6.92
CA ALA A 30 -5.82 11.96 -8.14
C ALA A 30 -4.97 11.98 -9.42
N PRO A 31 -3.94 12.83 -9.57
CA PRO A 31 -3.08 12.82 -10.76
C PRO A 31 -2.36 11.49 -10.96
N PHE A 32 -1.98 10.80 -9.88
CA PHE A 32 -1.37 9.47 -9.95
C PHE A 32 -2.38 8.45 -10.49
N ILE A 33 -3.57 8.37 -9.90
CA ILE A 33 -4.61 7.42 -10.31
C ILE A 33 -5.05 7.62 -11.77
N MET A 34 -5.06 8.85 -12.25
CA MET A 34 -5.40 9.21 -13.63
C MET A 34 -4.21 9.15 -14.60
N SER A 35 -3.13 8.49 -14.23
CA SER A 35 -1.93 8.35 -15.06
C SER A 35 -1.61 6.89 -15.36
N ASP A 36 -0.83 6.63 -16.43
CA ASP A 36 -0.33 5.29 -16.77
C ASP A 36 0.58 4.69 -15.67
N ARG A 37 1.08 5.50 -14.76
CA ARG A 37 1.91 5.04 -13.64
C ARG A 37 1.14 4.15 -12.67
N SER A 38 -0.18 4.32 -12.58
CA SER A 38 -1.06 3.56 -11.68
C SER A 38 -1.73 2.35 -12.32
N LYS A 39 -1.44 2.04 -13.58
CA LYS A 39 -2.11 0.97 -14.35
C LYS A 39 -2.05 -0.43 -13.71
N TYR A 40 -1.05 -0.69 -12.87
CA TYR A 40 -0.90 -1.96 -12.15
C TYR A 40 -1.58 -1.99 -10.77
N VAL A 41 -2.23 -0.89 -10.38
CA VAL A 41 -2.88 -0.74 -9.07
C VAL A 41 -4.29 -0.17 -9.18
N GLY A 42 -4.95 -0.47 -10.30
CA GLY A 42 -6.35 -0.10 -10.54
C GLY A 42 -6.58 1.32 -11.07
N GLY A 43 -5.51 2.05 -11.42
CA GLY A 43 -5.58 3.35 -12.11
C GLY A 43 -5.32 3.25 -13.62
N GLY A 44 -5.10 4.37 -14.27
CA GLY A 44 -4.80 4.47 -15.69
C GLY A 44 -5.17 5.83 -16.28
N ALA A 45 -4.60 6.15 -17.44
CA ALA A 45 -4.90 7.41 -18.16
C ALA A 45 -6.36 7.52 -18.67
N ASP A 46 -7.11 6.41 -18.64
CA ASP A 46 -8.55 6.35 -18.96
C ASP A 46 -9.44 6.63 -17.75
N LYS A 47 -8.89 6.81 -16.55
CA LYS A 47 -9.62 7.07 -15.33
C LYS A 47 -9.85 8.57 -15.12
N ASP A 48 -10.90 8.89 -14.38
CA ASP A 48 -11.33 10.26 -14.06
C ASP A 48 -11.24 10.56 -12.56
N GLU A 49 -11.52 11.80 -12.18
CA GLU A 49 -11.57 12.24 -10.78
C GLU A 49 -12.58 11.44 -9.95
N THR A 50 -13.68 11.00 -10.55
CA THR A 50 -14.68 10.19 -9.85
C THR A 50 -14.10 8.84 -9.44
N HIS A 51 -13.31 8.23 -10.33
CA HIS A 51 -12.58 6.99 -10.02
C HIS A 51 -11.54 7.23 -8.94
N ALA A 52 -10.72 8.28 -9.06
CA ALA A 52 -9.71 8.63 -8.06
C ALA A 52 -10.33 8.90 -6.68
N TRP A 53 -11.48 9.58 -6.63
CA TRP A 53 -12.22 9.81 -5.39
C TRP A 53 -12.70 8.50 -4.76
N ARG A 54 -13.20 7.57 -5.56
CA ARG A 54 -13.60 6.23 -5.08
C ARG A 54 -12.42 5.47 -4.48
N VAL A 55 -11.24 5.57 -5.10
CA VAL A 55 -10.01 4.97 -4.55
C VAL A 55 -9.72 5.54 -3.16
N LEU A 56 -9.71 6.87 -2.99
CA LEU A 56 -9.49 7.49 -1.67
C LEU A 56 -10.54 7.05 -0.65
N ALA A 57 -11.83 7.01 -1.06
CA ALA A 57 -12.91 6.57 -0.20
C ALA A 57 -12.76 5.11 0.25
N ILE A 58 -12.33 4.21 -0.64
CA ILE A 58 -12.07 2.80 -0.33
C ILE A 58 -10.91 2.67 0.64
N LEU A 59 -9.78 3.35 0.39
CA LEU A 59 -8.61 3.35 1.29
C LEU A 59 -9.01 3.86 2.69
N THR A 60 -9.79 4.94 2.77
CA THR A 60 -10.26 5.49 4.04
C THR A 60 -11.27 4.56 4.72
N GLY A 61 -12.22 4.02 3.95
CA GLY A 61 -13.28 3.14 4.45
C GLY A 61 -12.77 1.81 4.99
N HIS A 62 -11.63 1.34 4.51
CA HIS A 62 -11.03 0.08 4.98
C HIS A 62 -10.70 0.13 6.49
N TRP A 63 -10.27 1.27 7.01
CA TRP A 63 -9.92 1.46 8.40
C TRP A 63 -11.07 1.13 9.37
N PRO A 64 -12.25 1.74 9.28
CA PRO A 64 -13.37 1.40 10.18
C PRO A 64 -13.97 0.02 9.89
N LEU A 65 -13.82 -0.53 8.68
CA LEU A 65 -14.40 -1.83 8.32
C LEU A 65 -13.54 -3.02 8.78
N ARG A 66 -12.22 -2.85 8.83
CA ARG A 66 -11.27 -3.93 9.14
C ARG A 66 -10.46 -3.70 10.42
N GLY A 67 -10.46 -2.48 10.96
CA GLY A 67 -9.63 -2.11 12.12
C GLY A 67 -8.17 -1.81 11.77
N PHE A 68 -7.83 -1.85 10.48
CA PHE A 68 -6.52 -1.49 9.91
C PHE A 68 -6.70 -1.02 8.47
N GLY A 69 -5.66 -0.46 7.87
CA GLY A 69 -5.74 -0.01 6.47
C GLY A 69 -4.42 0.51 5.94
N THR A 70 -4.45 0.90 4.68
CA THR A 70 -3.33 1.51 3.99
C THR A 70 -3.03 2.89 4.56
N PHE A 71 -1.77 3.15 4.85
CA PHE A 71 -1.27 4.45 5.32
C PHE A 71 -0.88 5.33 4.13
N VAL A 72 -1.07 6.63 4.27
CA VAL A 72 -0.45 7.64 3.41
C VAL A 72 0.99 7.85 3.89
N LEU A 73 1.91 7.91 2.94
CA LEU A 73 3.32 8.21 3.16
C LEU A 73 3.52 9.72 3.04
N GLU A 74 3.73 10.40 4.17
CA GLU A 74 4.02 11.83 4.21
C GLU A 74 5.52 12.03 4.37
N ASP A 75 6.15 12.77 3.46
CA ASP A 75 7.57 13.13 3.55
C ASP A 75 7.78 14.11 4.72
N ARG A 76 8.53 13.71 5.74
CA ARG A 76 8.80 14.53 6.93
C ARG A 76 9.46 15.88 6.63
N LYS A 77 10.21 15.96 5.54
CA LYS A 77 10.92 17.18 5.16
C LYS A 77 9.99 18.25 4.57
N THR A 78 8.97 17.81 3.82
CA THR A 78 8.08 18.70 3.05
C THR A 78 6.67 18.76 3.60
N GLY A 79 6.25 17.78 4.39
CA GLY A 79 4.86 17.58 4.79
C GLY A 79 3.95 17.13 3.66
N ALA A 80 4.50 16.77 2.50
CA ALA A 80 3.70 16.39 1.33
C ALA A 80 3.37 14.89 1.35
N PRO A 81 2.13 14.48 0.99
CA PRO A 81 1.80 13.09 0.75
C PRO A 81 2.43 12.64 -0.57
N ILE A 82 3.25 11.59 -0.53
CA ILE A 82 4.04 11.10 -1.67
C ILE A 82 3.69 9.70 -2.13
N GLY A 83 2.81 9.00 -1.41
CA GLY A 83 2.44 7.63 -1.71
C GLY A 83 1.52 7.02 -0.68
N SER A 84 1.26 5.74 -0.81
CA SER A 84 0.58 4.94 0.20
C SER A 84 1.16 3.53 0.28
N ALA A 85 1.12 2.94 1.46
CA ALA A 85 1.51 1.56 1.67
C ALA A 85 0.81 0.99 2.91
N GLY A 86 0.70 -0.32 3.01
CA GLY A 86 0.24 -0.95 4.24
C GLY A 86 -0.68 -2.14 4.08
N PRO A 87 -1.25 -2.58 5.21
CA PRO A 87 -2.08 -3.75 5.27
C PRO A 87 -3.40 -3.54 4.51
N TRP A 88 -3.76 -4.55 3.72
CA TRP A 88 -4.94 -4.57 2.88
C TRP A 88 -5.60 -5.94 2.91
N TYR A 89 -6.90 -6.01 3.15
CA TYR A 89 -7.64 -7.25 3.18
C TYR A 89 -9.14 -7.01 2.97
N PRO A 90 -9.56 -6.62 1.76
CA PRO A 90 -10.98 -6.45 1.45
C PRO A 90 -11.70 -7.81 1.37
N ALA A 91 -13.02 -7.78 1.22
CA ALA A 91 -13.80 -8.98 0.97
C ALA A 91 -13.36 -9.62 -0.36
N GLY A 92 -13.18 -10.96 -0.34
CA GLY A 92 -12.77 -11.72 -1.51
C GLY A 92 -11.27 -11.88 -1.71
N TRP A 93 -10.42 -11.18 -0.94
CA TRP A 93 -8.98 -11.42 -0.99
C TRP A 93 -8.64 -12.78 -0.38
N PRO A 94 -7.82 -13.62 -1.05
CA PRO A 94 -7.43 -14.92 -0.51
C PRO A 94 -6.57 -14.80 0.75
N GLU A 95 -5.62 -13.88 0.75
CA GLU A 95 -4.71 -13.66 1.86
C GLU A 95 -4.56 -12.17 2.19
N LYS A 96 -4.03 -11.91 3.37
CA LYS A 96 -3.73 -10.56 3.86
C LYS A 96 -2.54 -9.99 3.10
N GLU A 97 -2.70 -8.80 2.54
CA GLU A 97 -1.75 -8.15 1.65
C GLU A 97 -1.02 -7.01 2.35
N LEU A 98 0.25 -6.82 1.99
CA LEU A 98 1.00 -5.57 2.15
C LEU A 98 1.23 -4.96 0.77
N GLY A 99 0.52 -3.87 0.49
CA GLY A 99 0.62 -3.14 -0.77
C GLY A 99 1.42 -1.84 -0.65
N TRP A 100 1.85 -1.27 -1.79
CA TRP A 100 2.55 0.02 -1.87
C TRP A 100 2.35 0.72 -3.20
N THR A 101 2.33 2.05 -3.15
CA THR A 101 2.36 2.93 -4.33
C THR A 101 3.15 4.21 -4.02
N ILE A 102 3.83 4.76 -5.01
CA ILE A 102 4.43 6.10 -4.94
C ILE A 102 3.69 7.00 -5.92
N TRP A 103 3.13 8.10 -5.43
CA TRP A 103 2.23 8.97 -6.19
C TRP A 103 2.97 10.03 -7.00
N THR A 104 4.10 10.52 -6.50
CA THR A 104 4.86 11.59 -7.15
C THR A 104 6.11 11.05 -7.84
N GLU A 105 6.41 11.55 -9.04
CA GLU A 105 7.60 11.11 -9.80
C GLU A 105 8.90 11.43 -9.05
N GLU A 106 8.92 12.57 -8.37
CA GLU A 106 10.07 13.01 -7.59
C GLU A 106 10.41 12.09 -6.42
N ALA A 107 9.45 11.32 -5.92
CA ALA A 107 9.66 10.36 -4.84
C ALA A 107 10.05 8.97 -5.33
N GLU A 108 9.87 8.66 -6.63
CA GLU A 108 10.25 7.37 -7.19
C GLU A 108 11.76 7.11 -7.13
N GLY A 109 12.13 5.84 -6.94
CA GLY A 109 13.54 5.40 -6.92
C GLY A 109 14.36 5.86 -5.71
N LYS A 110 13.77 6.61 -4.76
CA LYS A 110 14.44 7.14 -3.57
C LYS A 110 14.38 6.23 -2.34
N GLY A 111 13.78 5.03 -2.48
CA GLY A 111 13.70 4.06 -1.40
C GLY A 111 12.59 4.30 -0.37
N PHE A 112 11.69 5.26 -0.59
CA PHE A 112 10.60 5.55 0.34
C PHE A 112 9.64 4.36 0.52
N ALA A 113 9.26 3.67 -0.56
CA ALA A 113 8.42 2.48 -0.46
C ALA A 113 9.10 1.35 0.34
N TYR A 114 10.40 1.15 0.15
CA TYR A 114 11.17 0.16 0.93
C TYR A 114 11.15 0.48 2.42
N GLU A 115 11.47 1.72 2.77
CA GLU A 115 11.47 2.20 4.16
C GLU A 115 10.09 2.05 4.82
N ALA A 116 9.04 2.48 4.11
CA ALA A 116 7.66 2.37 4.59
C ALA A 116 7.24 0.93 4.83
N VAL A 117 7.49 0.03 3.86
CA VAL A 117 7.05 -1.38 3.96
C VAL A 117 7.79 -2.13 5.06
N LEU A 118 9.05 -1.81 5.34
CA LEU A 118 9.77 -2.40 6.48
C LEU A 118 9.06 -2.08 7.80
N GLU A 119 8.73 -0.81 8.05
CA GLU A 119 8.01 -0.39 9.26
C GLU A 119 6.59 -0.95 9.29
N LEU A 120 5.88 -0.92 8.16
CA LEU A 120 4.52 -1.45 8.06
C LEU A 120 4.46 -2.96 8.26
N ARG A 121 5.47 -3.70 7.81
CA ARG A 121 5.59 -5.13 8.08
C ARG A 121 5.81 -5.41 9.58
N ARG A 122 6.69 -4.63 10.23
CA ARG A 122 6.85 -4.68 11.69
C ARG A 122 5.51 -4.45 12.40
N HIS A 123 4.84 -3.33 12.09
CA HIS A 123 3.53 -3.00 12.63
C HIS A 123 2.49 -4.12 12.40
N THR A 124 2.47 -4.67 11.20
CA THR A 124 1.53 -5.74 10.82
C THR A 124 1.75 -7.00 11.65
N TYR A 125 2.99 -7.37 11.91
CA TYR A 125 3.31 -8.57 12.68
C TYR A 125 3.20 -8.34 14.18
N GLU A 126 3.80 -7.26 14.69
CA GLU A 126 3.88 -7.01 16.14
C GLU A 126 2.58 -6.44 16.71
N ASP A 127 1.98 -5.46 16.02
CA ASP A 127 0.83 -4.73 16.57
C ASP A 127 -0.52 -5.33 16.10
N LEU A 128 -0.61 -5.83 14.86
CA LEU A 128 -1.82 -6.47 14.32
C LEU A 128 -1.84 -7.99 14.50
N GLY A 129 -0.73 -8.61 14.91
CA GLY A 129 -0.63 -10.04 15.19
C GLY A 129 -0.76 -10.93 13.94
N TRP A 130 -0.36 -10.44 12.75
CA TRP A 130 -0.33 -11.28 11.56
C TRP A 130 0.87 -12.23 11.62
N THR A 131 0.70 -13.43 11.11
CA THR A 131 1.76 -14.46 11.04
C THR A 131 2.32 -14.62 9.63
N THR A 132 1.65 -14.06 8.63
CA THR A 132 2.03 -14.06 7.22
C THR A 132 1.44 -12.84 6.52
N ALA A 133 2.06 -12.43 5.43
CA ALA A 133 1.55 -11.43 4.51
C ALA A 133 2.05 -11.73 3.09
N VAL A 134 1.28 -11.33 2.08
CA VAL A 134 1.68 -11.41 0.67
C VAL A 134 1.62 -10.05 0.02
N SER A 135 2.23 -9.92 -1.16
CA SER A 135 1.99 -8.81 -2.09
C SER A 135 1.59 -9.38 -3.43
N TYR A 136 0.47 -8.90 -3.97
CA TYR A 136 -0.02 -9.28 -5.30
C TYR A 136 0.54 -8.31 -6.33
N ILE A 137 1.32 -8.81 -7.29
CA ILE A 137 2.09 -7.98 -8.21
C ILE A 137 1.83 -8.40 -9.65
N ASP A 138 1.42 -7.45 -10.50
CA ASP A 138 1.32 -7.70 -11.95
C ASP A 138 2.70 -8.14 -12.49
N PRO A 139 2.79 -9.22 -13.27
CA PRO A 139 4.06 -9.73 -13.80
C PRO A 139 4.83 -8.74 -14.67
N LYS A 140 4.17 -7.69 -15.16
CA LYS A 140 4.81 -6.61 -15.92
C LYS A 140 5.32 -5.48 -15.02
N ASN A 141 4.95 -5.45 -13.74
CA ASN A 141 5.38 -4.43 -12.79
C ASN A 141 6.77 -4.77 -12.20
N THR A 142 7.79 -4.69 -13.03
CA THR A 142 9.18 -5.05 -12.67
C THR A 142 9.73 -4.24 -11.50
N ARG A 143 9.25 -3.00 -11.29
CA ARG A 143 9.65 -2.17 -10.14
C ARG A 143 9.15 -2.75 -8.82
N SER A 144 7.89 -3.18 -8.76
CA SER A 144 7.32 -3.80 -7.56
C SER A 144 7.92 -5.18 -7.30
N ILE A 145 8.22 -5.95 -8.37
CA ILE A 145 8.93 -7.23 -8.25
C ILE A 145 10.29 -7.02 -7.59
N ALA A 146 11.11 -6.10 -8.12
CA ALA A 146 12.43 -5.79 -7.56
C ALA A 146 12.36 -5.30 -6.10
N LEU A 147 11.30 -4.56 -5.74
CA LEU A 147 11.08 -4.14 -4.36
C LEU A 147 10.71 -5.31 -3.46
N ALA A 148 9.81 -6.21 -3.89
CA ALA A 148 9.44 -7.40 -3.14
C ALA A 148 10.67 -8.29 -2.85
N GLU A 149 11.50 -8.54 -3.87
CA GLU A 149 12.75 -9.31 -3.73
C GLU A 149 13.73 -8.63 -2.74
N ARG A 150 13.89 -7.31 -2.85
CA ARG A 150 14.73 -6.54 -1.92
C ARG A 150 14.21 -6.59 -0.47
N LEU A 151 12.89 -6.69 -0.28
CA LEU A 151 12.25 -6.86 1.03
C LEU A 151 12.41 -8.29 1.59
N GLY A 152 13.04 -9.20 0.84
CA GLY A 152 13.20 -10.59 1.18
C GLY A 152 11.97 -11.45 0.92
N CYS A 153 11.01 -10.95 0.15
CA CYS A 153 9.85 -11.74 -0.23
C CYS A 153 10.24 -12.84 -1.24
N THR A 154 9.54 -13.96 -1.18
CA THR A 154 9.73 -15.09 -2.11
C THR A 154 8.48 -15.29 -2.95
N LEU A 155 8.68 -15.60 -4.24
CA LEU A 155 7.56 -15.97 -5.12
C LEU A 155 6.92 -17.27 -4.62
N ASP A 156 5.61 -17.26 -4.45
CA ASP A 156 4.79 -18.40 -4.07
C ASP A 156 3.89 -18.78 -5.28
N PRO A 157 4.34 -19.72 -6.11
CA PRO A 157 3.63 -20.06 -7.35
C PRO A 157 2.32 -20.84 -7.14
N ASP A 158 2.13 -21.40 -5.94
CA ASP A 158 0.96 -22.20 -5.60
C ASP A 158 -0.14 -21.37 -4.91
N ALA A 159 0.16 -20.13 -4.51
CA ALA A 159 -0.80 -19.26 -3.86
C ALA A 159 -1.80 -18.65 -4.87
N ALA A 160 -3.06 -18.56 -4.47
CA ALA A 160 -4.11 -17.96 -5.28
C ALA A 160 -4.03 -16.43 -5.28
N GLY A 161 -4.21 -15.81 -6.45
CA GLY A 161 -4.46 -14.37 -6.58
C GLY A 161 -5.91 -14.00 -6.27
N PRO A 162 -6.19 -12.69 -6.09
CA PRO A 162 -7.55 -12.23 -5.78
C PRO A 162 -8.53 -12.37 -6.95
N ASP A 163 -8.05 -12.40 -8.19
CA ASP A 163 -8.86 -12.58 -9.38
C ASP A 163 -8.25 -13.69 -10.25
N PRO A 164 -8.98 -14.78 -10.52
CA PRO A 164 -8.49 -15.87 -11.38
C PRO A 164 -8.32 -15.47 -12.85
N ASP A 165 -9.01 -14.42 -13.30
CA ASP A 165 -8.95 -13.92 -14.67
C ASP A 165 -7.79 -12.89 -14.85
N GLU A 166 -7.25 -12.36 -13.75
CA GLU A 166 -6.10 -11.48 -13.72
C GLU A 166 -4.93 -12.12 -12.96
N PRO A 167 -4.09 -12.94 -13.61
CA PRO A 167 -3.03 -13.67 -12.91
C PRO A 167 -1.97 -12.72 -12.37
N LEU A 168 -1.95 -12.55 -11.06
CA LEU A 168 -0.94 -11.81 -10.32
C LEU A 168 0.12 -12.76 -9.75
N LEU A 169 1.36 -12.30 -9.67
CA LEU A 169 2.39 -12.97 -8.91
C LEU A 169 2.13 -12.76 -7.42
N VAL A 170 2.27 -13.82 -6.63
CA VAL A 170 2.13 -13.75 -5.17
C VAL A 170 3.52 -13.77 -4.55
N TYR A 171 3.95 -12.65 -4.00
CA TYR A 171 5.21 -12.55 -3.26
C TYR A 171 4.94 -12.62 -1.76
N ARG A 172 5.40 -13.70 -1.13
CA ARG A 172 5.23 -13.94 0.30
C ARG A 172 6.34 -13.25 1.10
N HIS A 173 5.96 -12.43 2.07
CA HIS A 173 6.88 -11.81 3.01
C HIS A 173 7.50 -12.86 3.95
N PRO A 174 8.76 -12.65 4.41
CA PRO A 174 9.34 -13.46 5.47
C PRO A 174 8.43 -13.48 6.70
N SER A 175 8.28 -14.64 7.34
CA SER A 175 7.48 -14.74 8.57
C SER A 175 8.15 -13.98 9.74
N PRO A 176 7.40 -13.65 10.81
CA PRO A 176 7.99 -13.03 11.99
C PRO A 176 9.18 -13.82 12.55
N GLU A 177 9.09 -15.15 12.55
CA GLU A 177 10.16 -16.03 13.05
C GLU A 177 11.41 -15.98 12.17
N ALA A 178 11.27 -15.77 10.87
CA ALA A 178 12.38 -15.64 9.93
C ALA A 178 13.08 -14.28 10.03
N LEU A 179 12.45 -13.28 10.67
CA LEU A 179 12.98 -11.93 10.87
C LEU A 179 13.59 -11.72 12.26
N ALA A 180 13.34 -12.64 13.21
CA ALA A 180 13.86 -12.61 14.57
C ALA A 180 15.32 -13.10 14.61
#